data_809fa714367243c636f426059134143f
#
_entry.id   809fa714367243c636f426059134143f
#
_cell.length_a   1.000
_cell.length_b   1.000
_cell.length_c   1.000
_cell.angle_alpha   90.00
_cell.angle_beta   90.00
_cell.angle_gamma   90.00
#
_symmetry.space_group_name_H-M   'P 1'
#
loop_
_entity.id
_entity.type
_entity.pdbx_description
1 polymer ?
#
loop_
_entity_poly.entity_id
_entity_poly.type
_entity_poly.pdbx_seq_one_letter_code
_entity_poly.pdbx_strand_id
1 'polypeptide(L)'
;MTDHFDIVVIGAGPAGAAAALRAAELGAKVAVIEGDRTGGTCVNTGCVPTRVLAKAARMMREIRTAKAYGIEVEQHPLDWSTTVARVQERVDRVRSVKREAERFNDAGIELVLEGRARFTDAHTVVVASGRRLTADAFIVGVGGHSRRLPVPGAELATVPDEVLTLQELPGRVAIIGAGNTGAQLATIFSSFGSQVTPLDVAPRILMASDALIAEHVSRAFVEQGMTVRTGIDTIAGLVRAADGSITLLWSEDGRPESSGFDAVIMATGWPADVDDLGLDAAGIEVVKSAIPVDGYFRSVVPHIFAVGDANGRDMLVQAAQFEGEVAAENAVLDTNRRTPRHLLPAGGFTDPDYAGVGFTEEQARERDAECVVWVFPYTALDRAVIDDRERGFLKLISDRRRELILGAHAVGENAVEVIQSVTTAMAAGIDVATLAGVKFAYPTYSAVIGMAARSLLADKTKSEPFE
;
A
#
# COMPACT_ATOMS: atom_id res chain seq x y z
N MET A 1 37.29 -1.69 16.88
CA MET A 1 36.51 -2.02 18.10
C MET A 1 35.17 -2.51 17.64
N THR A 2 34.58 -3.47 18.31
CA THR A 2 33.23 -3.97 17.99
C THR A 2 32.30 -3.39 19.06
N ASP A 3 31.27 -2.68 18.63
CA ASP A 3 30.30 -2.09 19.55
C ASP A 3 29.17 -3.08 19.83
N HIS A 4 28.79 -3.26 21.10
CA HIS A 4 27.75 -4.18 21.51
C HIS A 4 26.48 -3.45 21.97
N PHE A 5 25.35 -3.96 21.54
CA PHE A 5 23.99 -3.47 21.83
C PHE A 5 23.09 -4.63 22.28
N ASP A 6 22.04 -4.33 23.03
CA ASP A 6 21.01 -5.33 23.30
C ASP A 6 20.22 -5.63 22.01
N ILE A 7 19.87 -4.57 21.26
CA ILE A 7 19.13 -4.67 20.00
C ILE A 7 19.83 -3.85 18.89
N VAL A 8 20.05 -4.48 17.74
CA VAL A 8 20.40 -3.77 16.51
C VAL A 8 19.22 -3.87 15.53
N VAL A 9 18.70 -2.71 15.11
CA VAL A 9 17.65 -2.60 14.10
C VAL A 9 18.29 -2.23 12.76
N ILE A 10 17.96 -2.95 11.71
CA ILE A 10 18.47 -2.71 10.35
C ILE A 10 17.35 -2.12 9.50
N GLY A 11 17.49 -0.84 9.14
CA GLY A 11 16.51 -0.02 8.45
C GLY A 11 15.74 0.91 9.37
N ALA A 12 15.66 2.22 9.01
CA ALA A 12 14.90 3.26 9.71
C ALA A 12 13.61 3.64 8.97
N GLY A 13 12.97 2.68 8.30
CA GLY A 13 11.62 2.80 7.77
C GLY A 13 10.57 2.65 8.89
N PRO A 14 9.26 2.66 8.56
CA PRO A 14 8.19 2.59 9.55
C PRO A 14 8.30 1.42 10.53
N ALA A 15 8.71 0.23 10.06
CA ALA A 15 8.88 -0.95 10.90
C ALA A 15 10.06 -0.80 11.87
N GLY A 16 11.24 -0.44 11.32
CA GLY A 16 12.45 -0.31 12.14
C GLY A 16 12.37 0.84 13.13
N ALA A 17 11.78 1.98 12.74
CA ALA A 17 11.59 3.10 13.65
C ALA A 17 10.66 2.73 14.83
N ALA A 18 9.56 2.03 14.57
CA ALA A 18 8.66 1.55 15.61
C ALA A 18 9.36 0.54 16.52
N ALA A 19 10.11 -0.41 15.95
CA ALA A 19 10.87 -1.40 16.70
C ALA A 19 11.92 -0.76 17.62
N ALA A 20 12.72 0.17 17.07
CA ALA A 20 13.80 0.81 17.84
C ALA A 20 13.27 1.64 19.00
N LEU A 21 12.24 2.47 18.76
CA LEU A 21 11.62 3.27 19.81
C LEU A 21 11.01 2.39 20.90
N ARG A 22 10.31 1.31 20.50
CA ARG A 22 9.70 0.39 21.46
C ARG A 22 10.75 -0.36 22.27
N ALA A 23 11.83 -0.82 21.66
CA ALA A 23 12.92 -1.47 22.38
C ALA A 23 13.59 -0.52 23.41
N ALA A 24 13.83 0.73 23.04
CA ALA A 24 14.37 1.75 23.93
C ALA A 24 13.41 2.08 25.11
N GLU A 25 12.10 2.19 24.86
CA GLU A 25 11.07 2.34 25.89
C GLU A 25 11.10 1.20 26.91
N LEU A 26 11.48 -0.01 26.48
CA LEU A 26 11.62 -1.19 27.32
C LEU A 26 12.99 -1.25 28.04
N GLY A 27 13.85 -0.26 27.84
CA GLY A 27 15.14 -0.12 28.53
C GLY A 27 16.32 -0.77 27.81
N ALA A 28 16.16 -1.27 26.59
CA ALA A 28 17.26 -1.85 25.81
C ALA A 28 18.21 -0.77 25.28
N LYS A 29 19.50 -1.10 25.19
CA LYS A 29 20.50 -0.32 24.46
C LYS A 29 20.38 -0.62 22.97
N VAL A 30 19.94 0.37 22.18
CA VAL A 30 19.57 0.18 20.78
C VAL A 30 20.48 0.93 19.83
N ALA A 31 20.86 0.28 18.71
CA ALA A 31 21.37 0.95 17.52
C ALA A 31 20.43 0.74 16.33
N VAL A 32 20.27 1.77 15.51
CA VAL A 32 19.55 1.71 14.22
C VAL A 32 20.54 1.96 13.09
N ILE A 33 20.64 1.03 12.15
CA ILE A 33 21.48 1.19 10.96
C ILE A 33 20.57 1.60 9.81
N GLU A 34 20.89 2.74 9.15
CA GLU A 34 20.16 3.22 7.98
C GLU A 34 21.16 3.49 6.84
N GLY A 35 20.85 2.94 5.67
CA GLY A 35 21.74 2.99 4.51
C GLY A 35 21.64 4.26 3.67
N ASP A 36 20.53 5.03 3.82
CA ASP A 36 20.29 6.27 3.04
C ASP A 36 19.63 7.33 3.93
N ARG A 37 18.29 7.30 4.05
CA ARG A 37 17.52 8.34 4.74
C ARG A 37 16.43 7.71 5.61
N THR A 38 16.27 8.26 6.82
CA THR A 38 15.18 7.86 7.71
C THR A 38 13.81 8.07 7.05
N GLY A 39 12.81 7.29 7.50
CA GLY A 39 11.44 7.31 6.96
C GLY A 39 11.16 6.24 5.92
N GLY A 40 12.23 5.62 5.37
CA GLY A 40 12.14 4.53 4.40
C GLY A 40 11.35 4.90 3.14
N THR A 41 10.96 3.90 2.37
CA THR A 41 10.19 4.06 1.12
C THR A 41 8.90 4.86 1.31
N CYS A 42 8.16 4.63 2.39
CA CYS A 42 6.89 5.31 2.63
C CYS A 42 7.01 6.84 2.56
N VAL A 43 8.01 7.41 3.22
CA VAL A 43 8.21 8.88 3.25
C VAL A 43 8.90 9.36 1.99
N ASN A 44 9.93 8.64 1.53
CA ASN A 44 10.88 9.17 0.56
C ASN A 44 10.43 8.96 -0.90
N THR A 45 9.89 7.80 -1.26
CA THR A 45 9.61 7.41 -2.66
C THR A 45 8.24 6.78 -2.90
N GLY A 46 7.51 6.36 -1.84
CA GLY A 46 6.26 5.61 -1.95
C GLY A 46 5.01 6.39 -1.58
N CYS A 47 4.49 6.15 -0.37
CA CYS A 47 3.17 6.63 0.06
C CYS A 47 3.04 8.16 0.01
N VAL A 48 4.02 8.90 0.57
CA VAL A 48 3.93 10.37 0.65
C VAL A 48 3.97 11.01 -0.74
N PRO A 49 4.96 10.71 -1.60
CA PRO A 49 4.97 11.20 -2.98
C PRO A 49 3.70 10.88 -3.74
N THR A 50 3.25 9.63 -3.71
CA THR A 50 2.04 9.19 -4.42
C THR A 50 0.80 9.93 -3.91
N ARG A 51 0.68 10.18 -2.60
CA ARG A 51 -0.44 10.94 -2.04
C ARG A 51 -0.44 12.40 -2.43
N VAL A 52 0.72 13.02 -2.56
CA VAL A 52 0.80 14.41 -3.06
C VAL A 52 0.38 14.47 -4.54
N LEU A 53 0.84 13.53 -5.37
CA LEU A 53 0.41 13.41 -6.77
C LEU A 53 -1.11 13.13 -6.86
N ALA A 54 -1.64 12.21 -6.06
CA ALA A 54 -3.08 11.92 -6.01
C ALA A 54 -3.91 13.15 -5.58
N LYS A 55 -3.40 13.98 -4.66
CA LYS A 55 -4.04 15.25 -4.31
C LYS A 55 -4.08 16.22 -5.48
N ALA A 56 -2.98 16.35 -6.24
CA ALA A 56 -2.95 17.17 -7.45
C ALA A 56 -3.92 16.63 -8.51
N ALA A 57 -3.95 15.31 -8.72
CA ALA A 57 -4.89 14.65 -9.62
C ALA A 57 -6.36 14.94 -9.25
N ARG A 58 -6.69 14.86 -7.95
CA ARG A 58 -8.02 15.22 -7.45
C ARG A 58 -8.36 16.69 -7.74
N MET A 59 -7.43 17.62 -7.53
CA MET A 59 -7.65 19.04 -7.86
C MET A 59 -7.92 19.24 -9.35
N MET A 60 -7.22 18.54 -10.25
CA MET A 60 -7.47 18.59 -11.68
C MET A 60 -8.90 18.10 -12.04
N ARG A 61 -9.39 17.06 -11.34
CA ARG A 61 -10.77 16.58 -11.53
C ARG A 61 -11.80 17.60 -11.04
N GLU A 62 -11.59 18.19 -9.86
CA GLU A 62 -12.48 19.23 -9.29
C GLU A 62 -12.55 20.46 -10.20
N ILE A 63 -11.43 20.90 -10.79
CA ILE A 63 -11.39 21.99 -11.76
C ILE A 63 -12.27 21.68 -12.99
N ARG A 64 -12.24 20.43 -13.50
CA ARG A 64 -13.06 20.04 -14.65
C ARG A 64 -14.56 20.07 -14.37
N THR A 65 -14.97 19.82 -13.13
CA THR A 65 -16.38 19.81 -12.71
C THR A 65 -16.86 21.15 -12.13
N ALA A 66 -15.97 22.12 -11.89
CA ALA A 66 -16.25 23.39 -11.25
C ALA A 66 -17.37 24.18 -11.94
N LYS A 67 -17.51 24.07 -13.28
CA LYS A 67 -18.55 24.73 -14.06
C LYS A 67 -19.95 24.33 -13.65
N ALA A 68 -20.18 23.10 -13.19
CA ALA A 68 -21.47 22.65 -12.68
C ALA A 68 -21.96 23.47 -11.47
N TYR A 69 -21.01 24.05 -10.73
CA TYR A 69 -21.26 24.93 -9.56
C TYR A 69 -21.19 26.42 -9.90
N GLY A 70 -21.18 26.78 -11.21
CA GLY A 70 -21.09 28.17 -11.67
C GLY A 70 -19.70 28.78 -11.52
N ILE A 71 -18.66 28.00 -11.29
CA ILE A 71 -17.28 28.44 -11.17
C ILE A 71 -16.57 28.25 -12.49
N GLU A 72 -16.21 29.34 -13.15
CA GLU A 72 -15.43 29.30 -14.38
C GLU A 72 -13.93 29.32 -14.04
N VAL A 73 -13.21 28.31 -14.52
CA VAL A 73 -11.76 28.18 -14.35
C VAL A 73 -11.13 28.03 -15.71
N GLU A 74 -10.14 28.87 -16.00
CA GLU A 74 -9.30 28.69 -17.18
C GLU A 74 -8.43 27.43 -16.98
N GLN A 75 -8.57 26.48 -17.90
CA GLN A 75 -7.83 25.22 -17.81
C GLN A 75 -6.49 25.36 -18.52
N HIS A 76 -5.41 25.14 -17.78
CA HIS A 76 -4.07 25.04 -18.32
C HIS A 76 -3.57 23.57 -18.18
N PRO A 77 -2.67 23.13 -19.07
CA PRO A 77 -1.96 21.87 -18.88
C PRO A 77 -1.24 21.86 -17.53
N LEU A 78 -1.12 20.67 -16.93
CA LEU A 78 -0.35 20.51 -15.71
C LEU A 78 1.12 20.87 -15.96
N ASP A 79 1.68 21.72 -15.11
CA ASP A 79 3.13 21.94 -15.07
C ASP A 79 3.75 20.80 -14.22
N TRP A 80 4.36 19.84 -14.93
CA TRP A 80 4.96 18.66 -14.30
C TRP A 80 6.13 19.04 -13.39
N SER A 81 6.98 19.98 -13.81
CA SER A 81 8.16 20.39 -13.03
C SER A 81 7.75 21.02 -11.69
N THR A 82 6.77 21.92 -11.71
CA THR A 82 6.20 22.53 -10.51
C THR A 82 5.51 21.48 -9.63
N THR A 83 4.85 20.50 -10.22
CA THR A 83 4.22 19.40 -9.48
C THR A 83 5.23 18.53 -8.76
N VAL A 84 6.32 18.13 -9.44
CA VAL A 84 7.43 17.37 -8.84
C VAL A 84 8.11 18.14 -7.72
N ALA A 85 8.39 19.43 -7.93
CA ALA A 85 8.95 20.30 -6.89
C ALA A 85 8.04 20.39 -5.66
N ARG A 86 6.73 20.46 -5.87
CA ARG A 86 5.74 20.43 -4.78
C ARG A 86 5.72 19.10 -4.04
N VAL A 87 5.87 17.99 -4.73
CA VAL A 87 5.99 16.66 -4.10
C VAL A 87 7.21 16.66 -3.18
N GLN A 88 8.38 17.08 -3.68
CA GLN A 88 9.61 17.10 -2.90
C GLN A 88 9.50 17.99 -1.66
N GLU A 89 8.94 19.18 -1.80
CA GLU A 89 8.65 20.07 -0.66
C GLU A 89 7.79 19.39 0.41
N ARG A 90 6.75 18.64 -0.01
CA ARG A 90 5.87 17.93 0.94
C ARG A 90 6.56 16.74 1.59
N VAL A 91 7.38 16.00 0.85
CA VAL A 91 8.21 14.92 1.41
C VAL A 91 9.13 15.47 2.50
N ASP A 92 9.85 16.56 2.22
CA ASP A 92 10.74 17.20 3.18
C ASP A 92 9.98 17.72 4.41
N ARG A 93 8.77 18.25 4.19
CA ARG A 93 7.92 18.71 5.31
C ARG A 93 7.45 17.52 6.17
N VAL A 94 7.02 16.40 5.57
CA VAL A 94 6.62 15.21 6.33
C VAL A 94 7.81 14.68 7.14
N ARG A 95 8.99 14.62 6.55
CA ARG A 95 10.22 14.22 7.24
C ARG A 95 10.50 15.13 8.44
N SER A 96 10.39 16.46 8.25
CA SER A 96 10.59 17.42 9.33
C SER A 96 9.55 17.35 10.45
N VAL A 97 8.33 16.89 10.15
CA VAL A 97 7.28 16.67 11.17
C VAL A 97 7.51 15.38 11.93
N LYS A 98 7.94 14.33 11.25
CA LYS A 98 8.23 13.03 11.88
C LYS A 98 9.41 13.07 12.83
N ARG A 99 10.45 13.88 12.52
CA ARG A 99 11.63 14.10 13.37
C ARG A 99 12.27 12.79 13.87
N GLU A 100 12.38 11.79 12.98
CA GLU A 100 12.80 10.45 13.41
C GLU A 100 14.20 10.44 14.01
N ALA A 101 15.17 11.14 13.39
CA ALA A 101 16.53 11.23 13.91
C ALA A 101 16.59 11.90 15.30
N GLU A 102 15.81 12.99 15.52
CA GLU A 102 15.72 13.62 16.82
C GLU A 102 15.04 12.71 17.85
N ARG A 103 13.96 12.01 17.45
CA ARG A 103 13.28 11.04 18.33
C ARG A 103 14.22 9.89 18.75
N PHE A 104 15.06 9.42 17.85
CA PHE A 104 16.08 8.41 18.19
C PHE A 104 17.09 8.96 19.20
N ASN A 105 17.60 10.16 18.94
CA ASN A 105 18.53 10.84 19.88
C ASN A 105 17.88 11.06 21.26
N ASP A 106 16.64 11.56 21.29
CA ASP A 106 15.91 11.82 22.54
C ASP A 106 15.64 10.52 23.33
N ALA A 107 15.51 9.38 22.64
CA ALA A 107 15.35 8.06 23.23
C ALA A 107 16.69 7.35 23.56
N GLY A 108 17.83 7.99 23.33
CA GLY A 108 19.15 7.41 23.56
C GLY A 108 19.53 6.30 22.57
N ILE A 109 18.88 6.26 21.41
CA ILE A 109 19.15 5.30 20.34
C ILE A 109 20.30 5.83 19.47
N GLU A 110 21.28 4.99 19.21
CA GLU A 110 22.38 5.33 18.30
C GLU A 110 21.95 5.14 16.84
N LEU A 111 21.88 6.23 16.07
CA LEU A 111 21.61 6.20 14.65
C LEU A 111 22.92 6.12 13.85
N VAL A 112 23.12 4.98 13.16
CA VAL A 112 24.32 4.67 12.35
C VAL A 112 24.00 4.91 10.87
N LEU A 113 24.50 6.03 10.31
CA LEU A 113 24.36 6.43 8.90
C LEU A 113 25.66 6.16 8.11
N GLU A 114 26.21 4.97 8.27
CA GLU A 114 27.50 4.58 7.70
C GLU A 114 27.34 3.59 6.53
N GLY A 115 26.20 3.63 5.87
CA GLY A 115 25.85 2.77 4.74
C GLY A 115 25.12 1.50 5.16
N ARG A 116 24.82 0.64 4.16
CA ARG A 116 24.05 -0.59 4.36
C ARG A 116 24.77 -1.59 5.27
N ALA A 117 24.00 -2.30 6.08
CA ALA A 117 24.46 -3.38 6.94
C ALA A 117 24.54 -4.70 6.18
N ARG A 118 25.48 -5.55 6.57
CA ARG A 118 25.59 -6.94 6.13
C ARG A 118 25.96 -7.85 7.27
N PHE A 119 25.26 -8.95 7.45
CA PHE A 119 25.65 -10.01 8.40
C PHE A 119 26.96 -10.66 7.96
N THR A 120 27.87 -10.85 8.93
CA THR A 120 29.10 -11.66 8.78
C THR A 120 28.99 -12.98 9.51
N ASP A 121 28.11 -13.07 10.47
CA ASP A 121 27.67 -14.26 11.21
C ASP A 121 26.33 -13.92 11.90
N ALA A 122 25.75 -14.87 12.65
CA ALA A 122 24.44 -14.69 13.26
C ALA A 122 24.38 -13.61 14.36
N HIS A 123 25.51 -13.13 14.86
CA HIS A 123 25.60 -12.15 15.94
C HIS A 123 26.34 -10.86 15.56
N THR A 124 26.78 -10.74 14.31
CA THR A 124 27.59 -9.61 13.88
C THR A 124 27.15 -9.08 12.53
N VAL A 125 26.94 -7.76 12.49
CA VAL A 125 26.77 -7.03 11.22
C VAL A 125 27.95 -6.07 11.01
N VAL A 126 28.27 -5.81 9.74
CA VAL A 126 29.24 -4.80 9.30
C VAL A 126 28.53 -3.80 8.42
N VAL A 127 28.80 -2.50 8.63
CA VAL A 127 28.32 -1.44 7.74
C VAL A 127 29.36 -1.06 6.68
N ALA A 128 28.98 -0.31 5.67
CA ALA A 128 29.87 0.00 4.54
C ALA A 128 31.18 0.69 4.94
N SER A 129 31.23 1.44 6.05
CA SER A 129 32.45 2.02 6.59
C SER A 129 33.43 0.98 7.16
N GLY A 130 33.01 -0.27 7.33
CA GLY A 130 33.78 -1.34 7.99
C GLY A 130 33.58 -1.42 9.50
N ARG A 131 32.74 -0.57 10.10
CA ARG A 131 32.38 -0.66 11.52
C ARG A 131 31.58 -1.93 11.76
N ARG A 132 31.87 -2.62 12.87
CA ARG A 132 31.24 -3.88 13.28
C ARG A 132 30.35 -3.64 14.50
N LEU A 133 29.10 -4.10 14.41
CA LEU A 133 28.16 -4.09 15.52
C LEU A 133 27.76 -5.51 15.88
N THR A 134 27.68 -5.81 17.17
CA THR A 134 27.13 -7.06 17.70
C THR A 134 25.91 -6.78 18.55
N ALA A 135 24.99 -7.74 18.62
CA ALA A 135 23.79 -7.59 19.43
C ALA A 135 23.31 -8.93 20.00
N ASP A 136 22.54 -8.86 21.10
CA ASP A 136 21.83 -10.01 21.63
C ASP A 136 20.66 -10.41 20.71
N ALA A 137 20.01 -9.42 20.07
CA ALA A 137 19.02 -9.67 19.02
C ALA A 137 19.08 -8.62 17.88
N PHE A 138 18.63 -9.04 16.68
CA PHE A 138 18.52 -8.20 15.50
C PHE A 138 17.06 -8.12 15.05
N ILE A 139 16.64 -6.91 14.61
CA ILE A 139 15.33 -6.70 13.98
C ILE A 139 15.57 -6.15 12.57
N VAL A 140 15.25 -6.97 11.55
CA VAL A 140 15.45 -6.66 10.14
C VAL A 140 14.18 -5.98 9.62
N GLY A 141 14.26 -4.67 9.37
CA GLY A 141 13.19 -3.83 8.83
C GLY A 141 13.62 -3.08 7.57
N VAL A 142 14.38 -3.74 6.69
CA VAL A 142 15.00 -3.18 5.49
C VAL A 142 14.00 -2.75 4.40
N GLY A 143 12.71 -3.11 4.55
CA GLY A 143 11.68 -2.80 3.56
C GLY A 143 11.80 -3.64 2.29
N GLY A 144 11.30 -3.09 1.19
CA GLY A 144 11.33 -3.70 -0.13
C GLY A 144 11.68 -2.68 -1.21
N HIS A 145 11.71 -3.12 -2.46
CA HIS A 145 12.01 -2.31 -3.62
C HIS A 145 11.13 -2.68 -4.82
N SER A 146 10.98 -1.77 -5.78
CA SER A 146 10.26 -2.03 -7.02
C SER A 146 11.00 -3.04 -7.89
N ARG A 147 10.27 -4.02 -8.43
CA ARG A 147 10.84 -5.04 -9.31
C ARG A 147 10.66 -4.68 -10.78
N ARG A 148 11.75 -4.75 -11.56
CA ARG A 148 11.68 -4.82 -13.02
C ARG A 148 11.52 -6.29 -13.45
N LEU A 149 10.67 -6.53 -14.45
CA LEU A 149 10.56 -7.86 -15.06
C LEU A 149 11.87 -8.22 -15.79
N PRO A 150 12.31 -9.47 -15.74
CA PRO A 150 13.51 -9.92 -16.45
C PRO A 150 13.20 -10.16 -17.94
N VAL A 151 12.80 -9.11 -18.65
CA VAL A 151 12.48 -9.14 -20.08
C VAL A 151 13.43 -8.24 -20.87
N PRO A 152 13.68 -8.53 -22.16
CA PRO A 152 14.50 -7.66 -23.01
C PRO A 152 14.01 -6.21 -22.99
N GLY A 153 14.91 -5.24 -22.81
CA GLY A 153 14.59 -3.82 -22.77
C GLY A 153 13.93 -3.32 -21.47
N ALA A 154 13.94 -4.11 -20.39
CA ALA A 154 13.36 -3.73 -19.10
C ALA A 154 13.96 -2.43 -18.52
N GLU A 155 15.21 -2.12 -18.87
CA GLU A 155 15.90 -0.87 -18.48
C GLU A 155 15.27 0.38 -19.10
N LEU A 156 14.45 0.26 -20.15
CA LEU A 156 13.70 1.35 -20.75
C LEU A 156 12.47 1.75 -19.92
N ALA A 157 12.02 0.88 -19.04
CA ALA A 157 10.88 1.15 -18.18
C ALA A 157 11.30 1.91 -16.91
N THR A 158 10.41 2.76 -16.43
CA THR A 158 10.46 3.38 -15.11
C THR A 158 9.80 2.46 -14.09
N VAL A 159 10.21 2.51 -12.83
CA VAL A 159 9.51 1.86 -11.71
C VAL A 159 8.84 2.92 -10.82
N PRO A 160 7.87 2.54 -9.95
CA PRO A 160 7.15 3.50 -9.11
C PRO A 160 8.05 4.45 -8.31
N ASP A 161 9.17 3.98 -7.79
CA ASP A 161 10.13 4.78 -7.00
C ASP A 161 10.83 5.86 -7.82
N GLU A 162 10.87 5.69 -9.14
CA GLU A 162 11.53 6.58 -10.10
C GLU A 162 10.56 7.52 -10.83
N VAL A 163 9.25 7.44 -10.60
CA VAL A 163 8.25 8.23 -11.35
C VAL A 163 8.54 9.74 -11.28
N LEU A 164 9.07 10.23 -10.16
CA LEU A 164 9.42 11.64 -10.00
C LEU A 164 10.68 12.07 -10.77
N THR A 165 11.41 11.14 -11.37
CA THR A 165 12.58 11.44 -12.22
C THR A 165 12.20 11.69 -13.68
N LEU A 166 10.95 11.46 -14.06
CA LEU A 166 10.44 11.79 -15.38
C LEU A 166 10.59 13.31 -15.62
N GLN A 167 11.19 13.67 -16.74
CA GLN A 167 11.51 15.07 -17.06
C GLN A 167 10.27 15.88 -17.46
N GLU A 168 9.28 15.21 -18.04
CA GLU A 168 8.01 15.80 -18.49
C GLU A 168 6.86 14.83 -18.23
N LEU A 169 5.64 15.35 -18.24
CA LEU A 169 4.42 14.51 -18.18
C LEU A 169 4.28 13.73 -19.49
N PRO A 170 4.37 12.38 -19.47
CA PRO A 170 4.23 11.60 -20.70
C PRO A 170 2.79 11.65 -21.22
N GLY A 171 2.63 11.80 -22.54
CA GLY A 171 1.31 11.83 -23.19
C GLY A 171 0.64 10.46 -23.21
N ARG A 172 1.41 9.37 -23.43
CA ARG A 172 0.94 7.98 -23.49
C ARG A 172 1.73 7.13 -22.50
N VAL A 173 1.04 6.49 -21.58
CA VAL A 173 1.66 5.71 -20.49
C VAL A 173 1.13 4.29 -20.47
N ALA A 174 2.02 3.30 -20.55
CA ALA A 174 1.71 1.92 -20.18
C ALA A 174 2.07 1.68 -18.71
N ILE A 175 1.20 1.01 -17.97
CA ILE A 175 1.47 0.59 -16.58
C ILE A 175 1.33 -0.92 -16.51
N ILE A 176 2.45 -1.62 -16.35
CA ILE A 176 2.51 -3.06 -16.22
C ILE A 176 2.34 -3.43 -14.75
N GLY A 177 1.28 -4.18 -14.45
CA GLY A 177 0.84 -4.47 -13.10
C GLY A 177 -0.24 -3.48 -12.63
N ALA A 178 -1.48 -3.97 -12.51
CA ALA A 178 -2.67 -3.20 -12.11
C ALA A 178 -3.12 -3.52 -10.67
N GLY A 179 -2.16 -3.83 -9.78
CA GLY A 179 -2.37 -3.88 -8.34
C GLY A 179 -2.51 -2.50 -7.72
N ASN A 180 -2.44 -2.40 -6.38
CA ASN A 180 -2.67 -1.13 -5.66
C ASN A 180 -1.82 0.03 -6.19
N THR A 181 -0.52 -0.17 -6.42
CA THR A 181 0.37 0.88 -6.90
C THR A 181 0.07 1.27 -8.34
N GLY A 182 -0.07 0.27 -9.24
CA GLY A 182 -0.35 0.52 -10.65
C GLY A 182 -1.69 1.22 -10.86
N ALA A 183 -2.74 0.81 -10.15
CA ALA A 183 -4.06 1.43 -10.24
C ALA A 183 -4.05 2.90 -9.77
N GLN A 184 -3.30 3.22 -8.71
CA GLN A 184 -3.16 4.61 -8.25
C GLN A 184 -2.38 5.47 -9.26
N LEU A 185 -1.27 4.95 -9.81
CA LEU A 185 -0.51 5.64 -10.86
C LEU A 185 -1.36 5.84 -12.13
N ALA A 186 -2.17 4.83 -12.51
CA ALA A 186 -3.10 4.96 -13.64
C ALA A 186 -4.08 6.13 -13.43
N THR A 187 -4.67 6.23 -12.25
CA THR A 187 -5.55 7.36 -11.89
C THR A 187 -4.83 8.70 -11.94
N ILE A 188 -3.61 8.77 -11.40
CA ILE A 188 -2.81 10.01 -11.34
C ILE A 188 -2.50 10.51 -12.76
N PHE A 189 -1.89 9.67 -13.61
CA PHE A 189 -1.50 10.06 -14.96
C PHE A 189 -2.71 10.37 -15.84
N SER A 190 -3.79 9.59 -15.77
CA SER A 190 -5.03 9.86 -16.46
C SER A 190 -5.65 11.21 -16.04
N SER A 191 -5.66 11.51 -14.75
CA SER A 191 -6.15 12.80 -14.23
C SER A 191 -5.31 13.97 -14.71
N PHE A 192 -4.02 13.78 -14.93
CA PHE A 192 -3.12 14.80 -15.49
C PHE A 192 -3.26 14.99 -17.01
N GLY A 193 -3.98 14.08 -17.69
CA GLY A 193 -4.27 14.17 -19.13
C GLY A 193 -3.52 13.17 -19.99
N SER A 194 -2.74 12.27 -19.41
CA SER A 194 -2.09 11.17 -20.14
C SER A 194 -3.11 10.14 -20.63
N GLN A 195 -2.87 9.56 -21.80
CA GLN A 195 -3.56 8.35 -22.27
C GLN A 195 -2.93 7.14 -21.56
N VAL A 196 -3.68 6.48 -20.69
CA VAL A 196 -3.14 5.43 -19.83
C VAL A 196 -3.66 4.06 -20.25
N THR A 197 -2.74 3.09 -20.33
CA THR A 197 -3.04 1.69 -20.59
C THR A 197 -2.49 0.84 -19.43
N PRO A 198 -3.31 0.49 -18.43
CA PRO A 198 -2.95 -0.52 -17.44
C PRO A 198 -3.00 -1.91 -18.06
N LEU A 199 -1.92 -2.71 -17.88
CA LEU A 199 -1.83 -4.10 -18.33
C LEU A 199 -1.54 -5.02 -17.12
N ASP A 200 -2.24 -6.16 -17.05
CA ASP A 200 -1.97 -7.16 -16.01
C ASP A 200 -2.17 -8.59 -16.56
N VAL A 201 -1.31 -9.52 -16.15
CA VAL A 201 -1.49 -10.95 -16.42
C VAL A 201 -2.64 -11.55 -15.59
N ALA A 202 -3.00 -10.92 -14.49
CA ALA A 202 -4.14 -11.32 -13.68
C ALA A 202 -5.45 -11.08 -14.44
N PRO A 203 -6.50 -11.88 -14.17
CA PRO A 203 -7.79 -11.77 -14.87
C PRO A 203 -8.56 -10.48 -14.56
N ARG A 204 -8.16 -9.72 -13.55
CA ARG A 204 -8.73 -8.42 -13.18
C ARG A 204 -7.69 -7.53 -12.52
N ILE A 205 -7.93 -6.23 -12.51
CA ILE A 205 -7.15 -5.29 -11.69
C ILE A 205 -7.40 -5.54 -10.21
N LEU A 206 -6.54 -5.04 -9.32
CA LEU A 206 -6.74 -5.07 -7.86
C LEU A 206 -7.08 -6.47 -7.32
N MET A 207 -6.34 -7.51 -7.75
CA MET A 207 -6.59 -8.91 -7.39
C MET A 207 -6.73 -9.17 -5.88
N ALA A 208 -6.02 -8.41 -5.04
CA ALA A 208 -6.09 -8.54 -3.58
C ALA A 208 -7.36 -7.93 -2.96
N SER A 209 -8.11 -7.12 -3.71
CA SER A 209 -9.35 -6.50 -3.26
C SER A 209 -10.56 -7.42 -3.50
N ASP A 210 -11.67 -7.14 -2.81
CA ASP A 210 -12.94 -7.79 -3.11
C ASP A 210 -13.30 -7.66 -4.60
N ALA A 211 -13.87 -8.70 -5.19
CA ALA A 211 -14.11 -8.78 -6.62
C ALA A 211 -15.03 -7.65 -7.13
N LEU A 212 -16.08 -7.32 -6.38
CA LEU A 212 -17.03 -6.26 -6.74
C LEU A 212 -16.36 -4.88 -6.71
N ILE A 213 -15.44 -4.65 -5.77
CA ILE A 213 -14.62 -3.41 -5.71
C ILE A 213 -13.74 -3.30 -6.96
N ALA A 214 -13.03 -4.37 -7.30
CA ALA A 214 -12.13 -4.39 -8.47
C ALA A 214 -12.89 -4.16 -9.78
N GLU A 215 -14.07 -4.77 -9.94
CA GLU A 215 -14.94 -4.57 -11.09
C GLU A 215 -15.40 -3.10 -11.21
N HIS A 216 -15.83 -2.51 -10.09
CA HIS A 216 -16.30 -1.13 -10.07
C HIS A 216 -15.19 -0.13 -10.45
N VAL A 217 -13.99 -0.30 -9.90
CA VAL A 217 -12.82 0.53 -10.25
C VAL A 217 -12.41 0.32 -11.70
N SER A 218 -12.43 -0.92 -12.22
CA SER A 218 -12.10 -1.22 -13.61
C SER A 218 -13.08 -0.53 -14.59
N ARG A 219 -14.37 -0.58 -14.28
CA ARG A 219 -15.41 0.10 -15.07
C ARG A 219 -15.18 1.62 -15.08
N ALA A 220 -14.88 2.21 -13.91
CA ALA A 220 -14.60 3.63 -13.82
C ALA A 220 -13.35 4.03 -14.64
N PHE A 221 -12.32 3.19 -14.69
CA PHE A 221 -11.14 3.43 -15.52
C PHE A 221 -11.49 3.48 -17.01
N VAL A 222 -12.29 2.54 -17.49
CA VAL A 222 -12.76 2.53 -18.89
C VAL A 222 -13.61 3.76 -19.19
N GLU A 223 -14.52 4.14 -18.31
CA GLU A 223 -15.35 5.35 -18.45
C GLU A 223 -14.52 6.65 -18.47
N GLN A 224 -13.36 6.66 -17.79
CA GLN A 224 -12.40 7.76 -17.81
C GLN A 224 -11.47 7.74 -19.05
N GLY A 225 -11.68 6.79 -19.98
CA GLY A 225 -10.95 6.69 -21.24
C GLY A 225 -9.64 5.90 -21.18
N MET A 226 -9.39 5.15 -20.10
CA MET A 226 -8.24 4.25 -20.03
C MET A 226 -8.48 2.96 -20.83
N THR A 227 -7.43 2.41 -21.41
CA THR A 227 -7.48 1.12 -22.11
C THR A 227 -7.02 0.01 -21.16
N VAL A 228 -7.92 -0.55 -20.37
CA VAL A 228 -7.61 -1.60 -19.40
C VAL A 228 -7.42 -2.95 -20.11
N ARG A 229 -6.26 -3.60 -19.90
CA ARG A 229 -5.89 -4.92 -20.43
C ARG A 229 -5.58 -5.85 -19.27
N THR A 230 -6.44 -6.83 -19.02
CA THR A 230 -6.25 -7.86 -17.97
C THR A 230 -6.31 -9.24 -18.57
N GLY A 231 -5.65 -10.21 -17.95
CA GLY A 231 -5.57 -11.57 -18.48
C GLY A 231 -4.65 -11.68 -19.69
N ILE A 232 -3.71 -10.75 -19.89
CA ILE A 232 -2.70 -10.90 -20.93
C ILE A 232 -1.80 -12.10 -20.59
N ASP A 233 -1.27 -12.78 -21.62
CA ASP A 233 -0.48 -13.99 -21.39
C ASP A 233 0.89 -13.66 -20.78
N THR A 234 1.62 -12.70 -21.38
CA THR A 234 2.97 -12.32 -20.94
C THR A 234 3.42 -10.98 -21.53
N ILE A 235 4.35 -10.32 -20.84
CA ILE A 235 5.14 -9.20 -21.39
C ILE A 235 6.36 -9.81 -22.08
N ALA A 236 6.52 -9.56 -23.38
CA ALA A 236 7.60 -10.11 -24.19
C ALA A 236 8.86 -9.22 -24.18
N GLY A 237 8.72 -7.91 -24.02
CA GLY A 237 9.84 -6.99 -23.95
C GLY A 237 9.48 -5.54 -24.30
N LEU A 238 10.52 -4.70 -24.28
CA LEU A 238 10.44 -3.28 -24.64
C LEU A 238 11.52 -2.96 -25.67
N VAL A 239 11.20 -2.09 -26.63
CA VAL A 239 12.13 -1.64 -27.66
C VAL A 239 12.01 -0.12 -27.82
N ARG A 240 13.14 0.59 -27.86
CA ARG A 240 13.14 2.01 -28.18
C ARG A 240 12.92 2.22 -29.66
N ALA A 241 11.89 2.96 -30.02
CA ALA A 241 11.59 3.31 -31.39
C ALA A 241 12.46 4.49 -31.87
N ALA A 242 12.53 4.70 -33.19
CA ALA A 242 13.35 5.75 -33.79
C ALA A 242 12.92 7.17 -33.41
N ASP A 243 11.65 7.37 -33.07
CA ASP A 243 11.10 8.65 -32.60
C ASP A 243 11.33 8.90 -31.08
N GLY A 244 12.04 7.98 -30.40
CA GLY A 244 12.33 8.06 -28.98
C GLY A 244 11.25 7.43 -28.08
N SER A 245 10.09 7.06 -28.62
CA SER A 245 9.06 6.34 -27.86
C SER A 245 9.50 4.91 -27.50
N ILE A 246 8.75 4.25 -26.60
CA ILE A 246 8.99 2.88 -26.18
C ILE A 246 7.88 2.00 -26.74
N THR A 247 8.22 1.05 -27.60
CA THR A 247 7.30 0.00 -28.04
C THR A 247 7.27 -1.10 -27.01
N LEU A 248 6.12 -1.30 -26.35
CA LEU A 248 5.85 -2.43 -25.49
C LEU A 248 5.35 -3.61 -26.33
N LEU A 249 5.92 -4.79 -26.07
CA LEU A 249 5.56 -6.04 -26.73
C LEU A 249 4.96 -6.99 -25.68
N TRP A 250 3.76 -7.54 -25.98
CA TRP A 250 3.10 -8.53 -25.11
C TRP A 250 2.37 -9.58 -25.95
N SER A 251 1.82 -10.60 -25.31
CA SER A 251 0.86 -11.50 -25.95
C SER A 251 -0.48 -11.49 -25.21
N GLU A 252 -1.57 -11.64 -25.95
CA GLU A 252 -2.95 -11.68 -25.48
C GLU A 252 -3.71 -12.70 -26.33
N ASP A 253 -4.40 -13.65 -25.74
CA ASP A 253 -5.08 -14.75 -26.42
C ASP A 253 -4.17 -15.54 -27.40
N GLY A 254 -2.92 -15.76 -27.01
CA GLY A 254 -1.92 -16.44 -27.84
C GLY A 254 -1.42 -15.65 -29.04
N ARG A 255 -1.73 -14.36 -29.16
CA ARG A 255 -1.34 -13.49 -30.27
C ARG A 255 -0.34 -12.45 -29.82
N PRO A 256 0.70 -12.16 -30.62
CA PRO A 256 1.60 -11.05 -30.34
C PRO A 256 0.92 -9.72 -30.58
N GLU A 257 1.04 -8.82 -29.61
CA GLU A 257 0.53 -7.46 -29.64
C GLU A 257 1.68 -6.47 -29.39
N SER A 258 1.49 -5.23 -29.86
CA SER A 258 2.46 -4.16 -29.61
C SER A 258 1.80 -2.79 -29.64
N SER A 259 2.33 -1.85 -28.85
CA SER A 259 1.92 -0.44 -28.90
C SER A 259 3.05 0.48 -28.46
N GLY A 260 3.05 1.72 -28.96
CA GLY A 260 4.04 2.74 -28.64
C GLY A 260 3.58 3.65 -27.51
N PHE A 261 4.47 3.90 -26.53
CA PHE A 261 4.25 4.74 -25.37
C PHE A 261 5.38 5.74 -25.18
N ASP A 262 5.10 6.85 -24.52
CA ASP A 262 6.12 7.83 -24.17
C ASP A 262 6.82 7.44 -22.87
N ALA A 263 6.13 6.69 -21.99
CA ALA A 263 6.69 6.04 -20.82
C ALA A 263 6.03 4.68 -20.56
N VAL A 264 6.80 3.75 -20.01
CA VAL A 264 6.33 2.46 -19.50
C VAL A 264 6.71 2.36 -18.02
N ILE A 265 5.76 2.07 -17.15
CA ILE A 265 5.98 1.96 -15.70
C ILE A 265 5.75 0.50 -15.30
N MET A 266 6.75 -0.15 -14.71
CA MET A 266 6.65 -1.51 -14.18
C MET A 266 6.29 -1.50 -12.70
N ALA A 267 5.00 -1.71 -12.38
CA ALA A 267 4.47 -1.89 -11.03
C ALA A 267 4.24 -3.39 -10.72
N THR A 268 5.24 -4.23 -10.99
CA THR A 268 5.13 -5.69 -11.13
C THR A 268 5.56 -6.47 -9.89
N GLY A 269 5.49 -5.86 -8.73
CA GLY A 269 5.79 -6.51 -7.46
C GLY A 269 6.80 -5.74 -6.62
N TRP A 270 6.88 -6.15 -5.37
CA TRP A 270 7.62 -5.50 -4.32
C TRP A 270 8.38 -6.53 -3.47
N PRO A 271 9.51 -7.10 -3.95
CA PRO A 271 10.34 -8.01 -3.17
C PRO A 271 11.01 -7.29 -2.01
N ALA A 272 11.31 -8.02 -0.94
CA ALA A 272 12.10 -7.48 0.17
C ALA A 272 13.52 -7.13 -0.27
N ASP A 273 14.10 -6.09 0.32
CA ASP A 273 15.46 -5.59 0.01
C ASP A 273 16.53 -6.34 0.82
N VAL A 274 16.61 -7.66 0.58
CA VAL A 274 17.41 -8.60 1.39
C VAL A 274 18.63 -9.16 0.69
N ASP A 275 18.82 -8.94 -0.61
CA ASP A 275 19.82 -9.62 -1.43
C ASP A 275 21.26 -9.40 -0.94
N ASP A 276 21.61 -8.18 -0.52
CA ASP A 276 22.96 -7.82 -0.07
C ASP A 276 23.15 -7.90 1.45
N LEU A 277 22.14 -8.38 2.19
CA LEU A 277 22.14 -8.38 3.64
C LEU A 277 23.04 -9.46 4.27
N GLY A 278 23.53 -10.43 3.48
CA GLY A 278 24.41 -11.51 3.96
C GLY A 278 23.69 -12.51 4.88
N LEU A 279 22.42 -12.77 4.63
CA LEU A 279 21.58 -13.66 5.44
C LEU A 279 22.07 -15.10 5.48
N ASP A 280 22.76 -15.57 4.45
CA ASP A 280 23.42 -16.87 4.37
C ASP A 280 24.49 -17.02 5.48
N ALA A 281 25.27 -15.97 5.74
CA ALA A 281 26.27 -15.96 6.83
C ALA A 281 25.59 -16.01 8.21
N ALA A 282 24.36 -15.52 8.33
CA ALA A 282 23.55 -15.63 9.55
C ALA A 282 22.78 -16.96 9.65
N GLY A 283 22.83 -17.83 8.64
CA GLY A 283 22.11 -19.10 8.59
C GLY A 283 20.63 -18.98 8.23
N ILE A 284 20.24 -17.91 7.53
CA ILE A 284 18.86 -17.64 7.12
C ILE A 284 18.74 -17.81 5.59
N GLU A 285 17.82 -18.65 5.16
CA GLU A 285 17.46 -18.83 3.76
C GLU A 285 16.32 -17.84 3.37
N VAL A 286 16.51 -17.17 2.24
CA VAL A 286 15.49 -16.30 1.65
C VAL A 286 14.48 -17.14 0.85
N VAL A 287 13.19 -17.01 1.12
CA VAL A 287 12.12 -17.73 0.44
C VAL A 287 11.16 -16.74 -0.21
N LYS A 288 10.90 -16.88 -1.52
CA LYS A 288 10.03 -15.98 -2.28
C LYS A 288 10.40 -14.49 -2.08
N SER A 289 11.71 -14.21 -2.14
CA SER A 289 12.29 -12.88 -1.97
C SER A 289 11.94 -12.21 -0.62
N ALA A 290 11.84 -12.97 0.47
CA ALA A 290 11.56 -12.47 1.82
C ALA A 290 12.22 -13.36 2.88
N ILE A 291 12.35 -12.87 4.11
CA ILE A 291 12.81 -13.61 5.28
C ILE A 291 11.62 -14.36 5.89
N PRO A 292 11.59 -15.70 5.87
CA PRO A 292 10.52 -16.46 6.51
C PRO A 292 10.53 -16.23 8.02
N VAL A 293 9.36 -15.97 8.59
CA VAL A 293 9.20 -15.78 10.04
C VAL A 293 8.02 -16.58 10.58
N ASP A 294 8.09 -16.91 11.85
CA ASP A 294 7.00 -17.53 12.61
C ASP A 294 5.89 -16.51 12.97
N GLY A 295 4.93 -16.91 13.81
CA GLY A 295 3.84 -16.05 14.28
C GLY A 295 4.28 -14.94 15.27
N TYR A 296 5.54 -14.92 15.65
CA TYR A 296 6.17 -13.98 16.57
C TYR A 296 7.20 -13.09 15.90
N PHE A 297 7.28 -13.15 14.55
CA PHE A 297 8.25 -12.49 13.68
C PHE A 297 9.69 -12.96 13.81
N ARG A 298 9.94 -14.12 14.45
CA ARG A 298 11.27 -14.73 14.53
C ARG A 298 11.58 -15.48 13.23
N SER A 299 12.81 -15.31 12.74
CA SER A 299 13.33 -16.15 11.66
C SER A 299 13.69 -17.55 12.20
N VAL A 300 14.27 -18.40 11.34
CA VAL A 300 14.85 -19.70 11.75
C VAL A 300 15.96 -19.55 12.79
N VAL A 301 16.59 -18.37 12.85
CA VAL A 301 17.56 -17.98 13.88
C VAL A 301 16.82 -17.19 14.96
N PRO A 302 16.58 -17.73 16.17
CA PRO A 302 15.58 -17.21 17.11
C PRO A 302 15.77 -15.77 17.59
N HIS A 303 16.99 -15.25 17.58
CA HIS A 303 17.34 -13.88 17.97
C HIS A 303 17.37 -12.90 16.77
N ILE A 304 17.02 -13.37 15.55
CA ILE A 304 16.88 -12.51 14.37
C ILE A 304 15.41 -12.46 13.96
N PHE A 305 14.83 -11.28 14.04
CA PHE A 305 13.45 -10.99 13.68
C PHE A 305 13.40 -10.29 12.33
N ALA A 306 12.28 -10.46 11.57
CA ALA A 306 12.05 -9.68 10.36
C ALA A 306 10.62 -9.12 10.34
N VAL A 307 10.51 -7.82 10.04
CA VAL A 307 9.28 -7.03 10.16
C VAL A 307 9.01 -6.18 8.93
N GLY A 308 7.74 -5.87 8.68
CA GLY A 308 7.30 -5.15 7.50
C GLY A 308 7.61 -5.92 6.21
N ASP A 309 7.92 -5.21 5.14
CA ASP A 309 8.12 -5.80 3.82
C ASP A 309 9.25 -6.84 3.79
N ALA A 310 10.21 -6.77 4.73
CA ALA A 310 11.29 -7.74 4.84
C ALA A 310 10.82 -9.18 5.05
N ASN A 311 9.65 -9.39 5.68
CA ASN A 311 9.07 -10.72 5.88
C ASN A 311 8.09 -11.17 4.78
N GLY A 312 7.76 -10.29 3.81
CA GLY A 312 6.92 -10.58 2.66
C GLY A 312 5.44 -10.85 2.97
N ARG A 313 4.94 -10.47 4.17
CA ARG A 313 3.56 -10.75 4.59
C ARG A 313 2.61 -9.62 4.23
N ASP A 314 2.56 -8.57 5.05
CA ASP A 314 1.62 -7.46 4.94
C ASP A 314 2.40 -6.17 4.62
N MET A 315 2.50 -5.80 3.33
CA MET A 315 3.27 -4.65 2.85
C MET A 315 2.50 -3.34 3.05
N LEU A 316 2.15 -3.05 4.30
CA LEU A 316 1.39 -1.88 4.73
C LEU A 316 2.08 -1.19 5.90
N VAL A 317 2.12 0.14 5.89
CA VAL A 317 2.82 0.94 6.92
C VAL A 317 2.33 0.63 8.33
N GLN A 318 1.01 0.53 8.53
CA GLN A 318 0.41 0.24 9.83
C GLN A 318 0.71 -1.19 10.31
N ALA A 319 0.79 -2.15 9.39
CA ALA A 319 1.24 -3.51 9.70
C ALA A 319 2.72 -3.50 10.10
N ALA A 320 3.56 -2.85 9.30
CA ALA A 320 4.99 -2.75 9.53
C ALA A 320 5.33 -2.12 10.90
N GLN A 321 4.65 -1.03 11.28
CA GLN A 321 4.82 -0.39 12.58
C GLN A 321 4.45 -1.34 13.73
N PHE A 322 3.28 -1.96 13.64
CA PHE A 322 2.80 -2.88 14.66
C PHE A 322 3.67 -4.14 14.77
N GLU A 323 4.14 -4.69 13.65
CA GLU A 323 5.09 -5.80 13.63
C GLU A 323 6.42 -5.42 14.30
N GLY A 324 6.92 -4.20 14.03
CA GLY A 324 8.11 -3.67 14.67
C GLY A 324 7.99 -3.60 16.20
N GLU A 325 6.88 -3.05 16.70
CA GLU A 325 6.60 -3.01 18.15
C GLU A 325 6.54 -4.41 18.76
N VAL A 326 5.84 -5.34 18.12
CA VAL A 326 5.71 -6.72 18.60
C VAL A 326 7.04 -7.46 18.57
N ALA A 327 7.85 -7.29 17.53
CA ALA A 327 9.18 -7.90 17.45
C ALA A 327 10.11 -7.35 18.55
N ALA A 328 10.07 -6.05 18.82
CA ALA A 328 10.83 -5.43 19.91
C ALA A 328 10.41 -5.98 21.28
N GLU A 329 9.10 -6.09 21.55
CA GLU A 329 8.62 -6.69 22.81
C GLU A 329 9.03 -8.16 22.94
N ASN A 330 8.94 -8.94 21.86
CA ASN A 330 9.35 -10.34 21.87
C ASN A 330 10.87 -10.49 22.04
N ALA A 331 11.67 -9.58 21.48
CA ALA A 331 13.12 -9.60 21.61
C ALA A 331 13.61 -9.19 22.99
N VAL A 332 13.04 -8.11 23.58
CA VAL A 332 13.50 -7.55 24.87
C VAL A 332 12.93 -8.30 26.06
N LEU A 333 11.67 -8.71 26.00
CA LEU A 333 10.95 -9.32 27.12
C LEU A 333 10.87 -10.85 27.03
N ASP A 334 11.42 -11.47 25.98
CA ASP A 334 11.29 -12.90 25.63
C ASP A 334 9.83 -13.39 25.68
N THR A 335 8.92 -12.59 25.12
CA THR A 335 7.50 -12.90 25.06
C THR A 335 7.12 -13.62 23.75
N ASN A 336 5.88 -14.10 23.68
CA ASN A 336 5.32 -14.72 22.48
C ASN A 336 4.05 -13.97 22.04
N ARG A 337 4.14 -12.65 21.89
CA ARG A 337 3.05 -11.81 21.43
C ARG A 337 2.83 -12.01 19.92
N ARG A 338 1.57 -12.14 19.52
CA ARG A 338 1.12 -12.28 18.11
C ARG A 338 0.28 -11.10 17.66
N THR A 339 0.18 -10.90 16.36
CA THR A 339 -0.72 -9.90 15.77
C THR A 339 -1.97 -10.56 15.17
N PRO A 340 -3.17 -9.98 15.35
CA PRO A 340 -4.35 -10.39 14.62
C PRO A 340 -4.31 -9.80 13.20
N ARG A 341 -4.00 -10.65 12.20
CA ARG A 341 -3.80 -10.20 10.80
C ARG A 341 -5.08 -9.76 10.07
N HIS A 342 -6.25 -10.23 10.49
CA HIS A 342 -7.52 -9.99 9.79
C HIS A 342 -8.11 -8.57 9.96
N LEU A 343 -7.55 -7.75 10.83
CA LEU A 343 -8.01 -6.38 11.09
C LEU A 343 -7.09 -5.30 10.48
N LEU A 344 -6.41 -5.61 9.39
CA LEU A 344 -5.61 -4.64 8.66
C LEU A 344 -6.46 -3.97 7.57
N PRO A 345 -6.84 -2.69 7.72
CA PRO A 345 -7.50 -1.96 6.64
C PRO A 345 -6.49 -1.66 5.54
N ALA A 346 -6.91 -1.84 4.30
CA ALA A 346 -6.14 -1.49 3.12
C ALA A 346 -7.00 -0.69 2.15
N GLY A 347 -6.39 0.21 1.37
CA GLY A 347 -7.11 0.98 0.37
C GLY A 347 -6.19 1.69 -0.59
N GLY A 348 -6.77 2.21 -1.65
CA GLY A 348 -6.09 2.96 -2.70
C GLY A 348 -6.86 4.23 -3.06
N PHE A 349 -6.09 5.21 -3.52
CA PHE A 349 -6.58 6.55 -3.86
C PHE A 349 -6.74 6.68 -5.38
N THR A 350 -7.56 5.78 -5.93
CA THR A 350 -8.01 5.83 -7.32
C THR A 350 -9.17 6.84 -7.46
N ASP A 351 -9.80 6.87 -8.60
CA ASP A 351 -11.07 7.57 -8.81
C ASP A 351 -12.06 6.59 -9.45
N PRO A 352 -13.03 6.06 -8.65
CA PRO A 352 -13.28 6.32 -7.21
C PRO A 352 -12.23 5.72 -6.27
N ASP A 353 -12.08 6.26 -5.05
CA ASP A 353 -11.30 5.65 -3.96
C ASP A 353 -11.86 4.27 -3.60
N TYR A 354 -11.01 3.37 -3.10
CA TYR A 354 -11.48 2.07 -2.58
C TYR A 354 -10.75 1.69 -1.30
N ALA A 355 -11.40 0.89 -0.47
CA ALA A 355 -10.78 0.32 0.73
C ALA A 355 -11.53 -0.94 1.18
N GLY A 356 -10.86 -1.74 2.02
CA GLY A 356 -11.45 -2.91 2.65
C GLY A 356 -10.76 -3.27 3.95
N VAL A 357 -11.48 -4.02 4.80
CA VAL A 357 -10.98 -4.62 6.04
C VAL A 357 -11.66 -5.98 6.26
N GLY A 358 -10.94 -6.90 6.85
CA GLY A 358 -11.45 -8.25 7.10
C GLY A 358 -11.47 -9.12 5.85
N PHE A 359 -12.39 -10.08 5.79
CA PHE A 359 -12.48 -11.04 4.69
C PHE A 359 -13.20 -10.43 3.47
N THR A 360 -12.69 -10.73 2.26
CA THR A 360 -13.48 -10.54 1.04
C THR A 360 -14.69 -11.49 1.05
N GLU A 361 -15.68 -11.25 0.19
CA GLU A 361 -16.83 -12.16 0.09
C GLU A 361 -16.39 -13.59 -0.22
N GLU A 362 -15.45 -13.78 -1.15
CA GLU A 362 -14.92 -15.09 -1.49
C GLU A 362 -14.32 -15.79 -0.26
N GLN A 363 -13.44 -15.12 0.46
CA GLN A 363 -12.82 -15.64 1.69
C GLN A 363 -13.83 -15.90 2.82
N ALA A 364 -14.86 -15.06 2.94
CA ALA A 364 -15.91 -15.25 3.93
C ALA A 364 -16.76 -16.49 3.61
N ARG A 365 -17.14 -16.68 2.33
CA ARG A 365 -17.90 -17.83 1.86
C ARG A 365 -17.13 -19.15 1.95
N GLU A 366 -15.82 -19.13 1.75
CA GLU A 366 -14.98 -20.31 2.00
C GLU A 366 -15.00 -20.77 3.46
N ARG A 367 -15.18 -19.84 4.41
CA ARG A 367 -15.23 -20.10 5.85
C ARG A 367 -16.62 -20.42 6.35
N ASP A 368 -17.63 -19.73 5.84
CA ASP A 368 -19.05 -19.91 6.15
C ASP A 368 -19.86 -19.57 4.87
N ALA A 369 -20.29 -20.61 4.16
CA ALA A 369 -21.08 -20.46 2.93
C ALA A 369 -22.41 -19.71 3.16
N GLU A 370 -22.90 -19.64 4.41
CA GLU A 370 -24.13 -18.95 4.80
C GLU A 370 -23.87 -17.53 5.31
N CYS A 371 -22.63 -16.99 5.19
CA CYS A 371 -22.36 -15.61 5.53
C CYS A 371 -23.30 -14.66 4.75
N VAL A 372 -23.70 -13.57 5.39
CA VAL A 372 -24.63 -12.60 4.79
C VAL A 372 -23.84 -11.43 4.22
N VAL A 373 -24.12 -11.12 2.96
CA VAL A 373 -23.49 -10.00 2.25
C VAL A 373 -24.55 -8.96 1.93
N TRP A 374 -24.26 -7.70 2.21
CA TRP A 374 -25.12 -6.58 1.89
C TRP A 374 -24.33 -5.46 1.21
N VAL A 375 -24.86 -4.94 0.11
CA VAL A 375 -24.30 -3.81 -0.62
C VAL A 375 -25.23 -2.61 -0.48
N PHE A 376 -24.73 -1.51 0.07
CA PHE A 376 -25.49 -0.27 0.23
C PHE A 376 -24.93 0.81 -0.71
N PRO A 377 -25.71 1.29 -1.69
CA PRO A 377 -25.21 2.21 -2.71
C PRO A 377 -25.09 3.65 -2.18
N TYR A 378 -24.14 4.40 -2.73
CA TYR A 378 -23.97 5.83 -2.43
C TYR A 378 -25.08 6.70 -3.02
N THR A 379 -25.82 6.22 -4.02
CA THR A 379 -27.02 6.91 -4.57
C THR A 379 -28.10 7.14 -3.51
N ALA A 380 -28.09 6.39 -2.42
CA ALA A 380 -29.01 6.54 -1.29
C ALA A 380 -28.40 7.34 -0.12
N LEU A 381 -27.22 7.96 -0.32
CA LEU A 381 -26.51 8.74 0.70
C LEU A 381 -26.55 10.23 0.36
N ASP A 382 -27.25 11.02 1.15
CA ASP A 382 -27.43 12.46 0.93
C ASP A 382 -26.11 13.21 0.68
N ARG A 383 -25.04 12.84 1.40
CA ARG A 383 -23.73 13.46 1.22
C ARG A 383 -23.14 13.18 -0.16
N ALA A 384 -23.32 12.00 -0.71
CA ALA A 384 -22.83 11.65 -2.02
C ALA A 384 -23.61 12.41 -3.12
N VAL A 385 -24.93 12.57 -2.93
CA VAL A 385 -25.79 13.38 -3.82
C VAL A 385 -25.37 14.86 -3.78
N ILE A 386 -25.15 15.42 -2.57
CA ILE A 386 -24.72 16.81 -2.40
C ILE A 386 -23.40 17.10 -3.09
N ASP A 387 -22.45 16.16 -3.02
CA ASP A 387 -21.11 16.31 -3.58
C ASP A 387 -21.03 15.91 -5.05
N ASP A 388 -22.13 15.43 -5.67
CA ASP A 388 -22.17 14.88 -7.04
C ASP A 388 -21.17 13.69 -7.18
N ARG A 389 -21.16 12.81 -6.15
CA ARG A 389 -20.24 11.67 -5.99
C ARG A 389 -20.99 10.38 -5.66
N GLU A 390 -22.08 10.11 -6.36
CA GLU A 390 -22.99 9.00 -6.10
C GLU A 390 -22.44 7.64 -6.55
N ARG A 391 -21.36 7.62 -7.33
CA ARG A 391 -20.72 6.38 -7.80
C ARG A 391 -19.96 5.73 -6.66
N GLY A 392 -20.55 4.70 -6.08
CA GLY A 392 -19.94 3.96 -5.00
C GLY A 392 -20.92 3.18 -4.16
N PHE A 393 -20.38 2.41 -3.23
CA PHE A 393 -21.15 1.62 -2.28
C PHE A 393 -20.28 1.24 -1.06
N LEU A 394 -20.96 0.79 0.01
CA LEU A 394 -20.37 0.02 1.09
C LEU A 394 -20.94 -1.40 1.05
N LYS A 395 -20.06 -2.40 0.98
CA LYS A 395 -20.35 -3.82 1.12
C LYS A 395 -19.99 -4.24 2.53
N LEU A 396 -20.98 -4.76 3.29
CA LEU A 396 -20.77 -5.38 4.60
C LEU A 396 -20.95 -6.89 4.47
N ILE A 397 -20.09 -7.64 5.16
CA ILE A 397 -20.10 -9.09 5.23
C ILE A 397 -20.22 -9.46 6.70
N SER A 398 -21.25 -10.23 7.05
CA SER A 398 -21.46 -10.70 8.42
C SER A 398 -21.56 -12.22 8.47
N ASP A 399 -21.43 -12.77 9.66
CA ASP A 399 -21.78 -14.16 9.90
C ASP A 399 -23.28 -14.42 9.62
N ARG A 400 -23.66 -15.68 9.51
CA ARG A 400 -25.05 -16.09 9.23
C ARG A 400 -26.08 -15.61 10.26
N ARG A 401 -25.64 -15.31 11.49
CA ARG A 401 -26.48 -14.77 12.56
C ARG A 401 -26.66 -13.25 12.47
N ARG A 402 -25.88 -12.59 11.60
CA ARG A 402 -25.83 -11.12 11.47
C ARG A 402 -25.38 -10.44 12.76
N GLU A 403 -24.50 -11.10 13.50
CA GLU A 403 -23.93 -10.59 14.74
C GLU A 403 -22.54 -10.02 14.49
N LEU A 404 -21.62 -10.82 13.92
CA LEU A 404 -20.23 -10.43 13.72
C LEU A 404 -20.01 -9.80 12.34
N ILE A 405 -19.24 -8.73 12.29
CA ILE A 405 -18.73 -8.16 11.04
C ILE A 405 -17.49 -8.96 10.64
N LEU A 406 -17.58 -9.72 9.55
CA LEU A 406 -16.49 -10.53 9.01
C LEU A 406 -15.59 -9.72 8.06
N GLY A 407 -16.17 -8.76 7.35
CA GLY A 407 -15.47 -7.89 6.43
C GLY A 407 -16.32 -6.71 5.99
N ALA A 408 -15.64 -5.69 5.49
CA ALA A 408 -16.26 -4.51 4.92
C ALA A 408 -15.40 -3.98 3.76
N HIS A 409 -16.03 -3.64 2.65
CA HIS A 409 -15.37 -3.13 1.45
C HIS A 409 -16.14 -1.94 0.90
N ALA A 410 -15.45 -0.84 0.66
CA ALA A 410 -16.06 0.37 0.13
C ALA A 410 -15.36 0.79 -1.17
N VAL A 411 -16.14 1.32 -2.10
CA VAL A 411 -15.64 2.05 -3.26
C VAL A 411 -16.46 3.34 -3.40
N GLY A 412 -15.81 4.44 -3.70
CA GLY A 412 -16.43 5.75 -3.80
C GLY A 412 -15.66 6.80 -3.01
N GLU A 413 -16.22 8.00 -2.97
CA GLU A 413 -15.60 9.13 -2.26
C GLU A 413 -15.41 8.81 -0.76
N ASN A 414 -14.19 9.08 -0.23
CA ASN A 414 -13.81 8.83 1.17
C ASN A 414 -13.90 7.35 1.62
N ALA A 415 -13.75 6.39 0.71
CA ALA A 415 -13.83 4.97 1.04
C ALA A 415 -12.85 4.54 2.16
N VAL A 416 -11.64 5.11 2.19
CA VAL A 416 -10.63 4.80 3.21
C VAL A 416 -11.09 5.21 4.61
N GLU A 417 -11.65 6.42 4.76
CA GLU A 417 -12.15 6.94 6.03
C GLU A 417 -13.41 6.19 6.50
N VAL A 418 -14.26 5.77 5.56
CA VAL A 418 -15.43 4.93 5.86
C VAL A 418 -14.96 3.58 6.42
N ILE A 419 -14.01 2.91 5.74
CA ILE A 419 -13.49 1.62 6.19
C ILE A 419 -12.71 1.74 7.50
N GLN A 420 -11.99 2.85 7.74
CA GLN A 420 -11.34 3.07 9.03
C GLN A 420 -12.34 3.06 10.19
N SER A 421 -13.52 3.65 10.00
CA SER A 421 -14.58 3.63 11.02
C SER A 421 -15.11 2.21 11.28
N VAL A 422 -15.28 1.39 10.23
CA VAL A 422 -15.68 -0.02 10.37
C VAL A 422 -14.56 -0.83 11.03
N THR A 423 -13.29 -0.58 10.68
CA THR A 423 -12.13 -1.23 11.33
C THR A 423 -12.13 -0.98 12.84
N THR A 424 -12.42 0.25 13.27
CA THR A 424 -12.52 0.59 14.69
C THR A 424 -13.65 -0.18 15.36
N ALA A 425 -14.81 -0.30 14.71
CA ALA A 425 -15.93 -1.09 15.23
C ALA A 425 -15.57 -2.57 15.37
N MET A 426 -14.92 -3.15 14.35
CA MET A 426 -14.47 -4.57 14.38
C MET A 426 -13.43 -4.79 15.50
N ALA A 427 -12.46 -3.89 15.66
CA ALA A 427 -11.43 -3.97 16.69
C ALA A 427 -12.02 -3.88 18.10
N ALA A 428 -13.10 -3.10 18.28
CA ALA A 428 -13.83 -2.99 19.54
C ALA A 428 -14.85 -4.13 19.77
N GLY A 429 -14.97 -5.08 18.85
CA GLY A 429 -15.96 -6.17 18.93
C GLY A 429 -17.41 -5.70 18.85
N ILE A 430 -17.67 -4.59 18.18
CA ILE A 430 -19.01 -4.04 17.99
C ILE A 430 -19.77 -4.96 16.99
N ASP A 431 -20.95 -5.43 17.40
CA ASP A 431 -21.83 -6.23 16.55
C ASP A 431 -22.62 -5.37 15.54
N VAL A 432 -23.23 -6.03 14.56
CA VAL A 432 -24.00 -5.36 13.50
C VAL A 432 -25.18 -4.58 14.07
N ALA A 433 -25.84 -5.08 15.13
CA ALA A 433 -27.01 -4.43 15.73
C ALA A 433 -26.62 -3.14 16.46
N THR A 434 -25.52 -3.19 17.21
CA THR A 434 -24.95 -2.00 17.85
C THR A 434 -24.53 -0.97 16.81
N LEU A 435 -23.83 -1.41 15.72
CA LEU A 435 -23.41 -0.53 14.63
C LEU A 435 -24.59 0.14 13.92
N ALA A 436 -25.70 -0.59 13.72
CA ALA A 436 -26.95 -0.05 13.18
C ALA A 436 -27.58 1.02 14.07
N GLY A 437 -27.35 0.96 15.39
CA GLY A 437 -27.84 1.91 16.39
C GLY A 437 -26.98 3.19 16.52
N VAL A 438 -25.75 3.18 16.01
CA VAL A 438 -24.84 4.35 16.09
C VAL A 438 -25.46 5.56 15.40
N LYS A 439 -25.35 6.73 16.02
CA LYS A 439 -25.76 8.00 15.43
C LYS A 439 -24.56 8.63 14.72
N PHE A 440 -24.55 8.51 13.40
CA PHE A 440 -23.54 9.17 12.57
C PHE A 440 -23.88 10.63 12.37
N ALA A 441 -22.83 11.47 12.28
CA ALA A 441 -23.02 12.88 11.96
C ALA A 441 -23.66 13.03 10.56
N TYR A 442 -24.50 14.05 10.39
CA TYR A 442 -25.21 14.30 9.14
C TYR A 442 -24.86 15.67 8.56
N PRO A 443 -24.68 15.80 7.23
CA PRO A 443 -24.49 14.72 6.27
C PRO A 443 -23.00 14.30 6.17
N THR A 444 -22.71 13.00 6.22
CA THR A 444 -21.34 12.47 6.10
C THR A 444 -21.32 11.17 5.29
N TYR A 445 -20.17 10.85 4.70
CA TYR A 445 -19.96 9.55 4.05
C TYR A 445 -20.00 8.38 5.06
N SER A 446 -19.52 8.58 6.27
CA SER A 446 -19.56 7.57 7.33
C SER A 446 -21.00 7.14 7.72
N ALA A 447 -22.04 7.96 7.42
CA ALA A 447 -23.43 7.60 7.65
C ALA A 447 -23.86 6.32 6.91
N VAL A 448 -23.21 6.01 5.77
CA VAL A 448 -23.44 4.79 5.00
C VAL A 448 -23.27 3.52 5.85
N ILE A 449 -22.39 3.54 6.85
CA ILE A 449 -22.11 2.41 7.73
C ILE A 449 -23.37 2.02 8.51
N GLY A 450 -24.00 2.96 9.18
CA GLY A 450 -25.23 2.73 9.94
C GLY A 450 -26.43 2.38 9.03
N MET A 451 -26.48 2.95 7.82
CA MET A 451 -27.51 2.62 6.83
C MET A 451 -27.34 1.20 6.31
N ALA A 452 -26.13 0.80 5.95
CA ALA A 452 -25.82 -0.58 5.51
C ALA A 452 -26.11 -1.59 6.62
N ALA A 453 -25.70 -1.34 7.86
CA ALA A 453 -25.95 -2.20 8.99
C ALA A 453 -27.46 -2.38 9.26
N ARG A 454 -28.24 -1.30 9.24
CA ARG A 454 -29.72 -1.38 9.38
C ARG A 454 -30.36 -2.18 8.26
N SER A 455 -29.94 -1.94 7.02
CA SER A 455 -30.48 -2.66 5.86
C SER A 455 -30.14 -4.15 5.91
N LEU A 456 -28.92 -4.52 6.32
CA LEU A 456 -28.50 -5.89 6.50
C LEU A 456 -29.36 -6.63 7.56
N LEU A 457 -29.75 -5.93 8.63
CA LEU A 457 -30.61 -6.50 9.68
C LEU A 457 -32.08 -6.61 9.25
N ALA A 458 -32.56 -5.65 8.45
CA ALA A 458 -33.97 -5.57 8.03
C ALA A 458 -34.33 -6.64 6.98
N ASP A 459 -33.39 -6.98 6.12
CA ASP A 459 -33.63 -7.95 5.06
C ASP A 459 -33.47 -9.38 5.55
N LYS A 460 -34.60 -10.02 5.79
CA LYS A 460 -34.67 -11.45 6.18
C LYS A 460 -34.69 -12.41 4.98
N THR A 461 -34.68 -11.93 3.75
CA THR A 461 -35.12 -12.75 2.61
C THR A 461 -34.22 -12.73 1.36
N LYS A 462 -33.24 -11.87 1.18
CA LYS A 462 -32.51 -11.81 -0.10
C LYS A 462 -31.00 -11.56 0.01
N SER A 463 -30.26 -12.50 -0.56
CA SER A 463 -28.95 -12.30 -1.19
C SER A 463 -29.18 -12.22 -2.71
N GLU A 464 -29.60 -11.08 -3.24
CA GLU A 464 -29.64 -10.87 -4.71
C GLU A 464 -28.53 -9.90 -5.10
N PRO A 465 -27.81 -10.18 -6.22
CA PRO A 465 -26.83 -9.24 -6.74
C PRO A 465 -27.55 -8.00 -7.33
N PHE A 466 -26.96 -6.85 -7.13
CA PHE A 466 -27.34 -5.62 -7.83
C PHE A 466 -26.99 -5.76 -9.30
N GLU A 467 -27.94 -5.56 -10.21
CA GLU A 467 -27.73 -5.33 -11.63
C GLU A 467 -27.12 -3.93 -11.91
#